data_d3e0b200163b0859606566d652bedf5a
#
_entry.id   d3e0b200163b0859606566d652bedf5a
#
_cell.length_a   1.000
_cell.length_b   1.000
_cell.length_c   1.000
_cell.angle_alpha   90.00
_cell.angle_beta   90.00
_cell.angle_gamma   90.00
#
_symmetry.space_group_name_H-M   'P 1'
#
loop_
_entity.id
_entity.type
_entity.pdbx_description
1 polymer ?
#
loop_
_entity_poly.entity_id
_entity_poly.type
_entity_poly.pdbx_seq_one_letter_code
_entity_poly.pdbx_strand_id
1 'polypeptide(L)'
;MDKIIIEARVNELAPRDENPNVPFLPDEIIRDAQSCYDAGASIIHYHGRTATGEPDHNPVFYQKTNSGIRDACPILIHPTLGYAAHGGHARERFDAVAES
;
A
#
# COMPACT_ATOMS: atom_id res chain seq x y z
N MET A 1 1.89 9.56 -29.84
CA MET A 1 2.73 9.50 -28.63
C MET A 1 2.29 8.33 -27.77
N ASP A 2 3.23 7.48 -27.45
CA ASP A 2 2.92 6.30 -26.62
C ASP A 2 2.61 6.72 -25.20
N LYS A 3 1.60 6.05 -24.61
CA LYS A 3 1.28 6.27 -23.20
C LYS A 3 2.20 5.42 -22.34
N ILE A 4 2.69 6.01 -21.28
CA ILE A 4 3.50 5.32 -20.26
C ILE A 4 2.63 5.10 -19.03
N ILE A 5 2.60 3.86 -18.52
CA ILE A 5 1.92 3.53 -17.28
C ILE A 5 2.95 3.58 -16.16
N ILE A 6 2.69 4.40 -15.16
CA ILE A 6 3.58 4.57 -14.01
C ILE A 6 2.92 3.95 -12.79
N GLU A 7 3.57 2.94 -12.21
CA GLU A 7 3.17 2.34 -10.95
C GLU A 7 4.10 2.84 -9.85
N ALA A 8 3.53 3.52 -8.86
CA ALA A 8 4.28 4.02 -7.73
C ALA A 8 4.28 3.00 -6.59
N ARG A 9 5.46 2.61 -6.13
CA ARG A 9 5.64 1.69 -5.00
C ARG A 9 6.06 2.51 -3.80
N VAL A 10 5.16 2.69 -2.85
CA VAL A 10 5.37 3.70 -1.82
C VAL A 10 6.05 3.20 -0.56
N ASN A 11 5.97 1.92 -0.24
CA ASN A 11 6.60 1.47 1.01
C ASN A 11 7.39 0.16 0.91
N GLU A 12 7.03 -0.79 0.04
CA GLU A 12 7.67 -2.09 0.01
C GLU A 12 7.87 -2.63 1.43
N LEU A 13 9.08 -3.08 1.78
CA LEU A 13 9.47 -3.40 3.15
C LEU A 13 10.58 -2.45 3.63
N ALA A 14 10.62 -1.24 3.08
CA ALA A 14 11.65 -0.26 3.37
C ALA A 14 11.58 0.23 4.83
N PRO A 15 12.71 0.32 5.53
CA PRO A 15 12.74 0.83 6.89
C PRO A 15 12.84 2.36 6.92
N ARG A 16 12.35 2.98 8.02
CA ARG A 16 12.41 4.42 8.19
C ARG A 16 13.78 4.94 8.64
N ASP A 17 14.69 4.07 9.04
CA ASP A 17 16.05 4.47 9.37
C ASP A 17 16.81 4.96 8.12
N GLU A 18 16.47 4.45 6.94
CA GLU A 18 17.03 4.92 5.68
C GLU A 18 16.24 6.07 5.08
N ASN A 19 14.92 6.07 5.25
CA ASN A 19 14.03 7.11 4.73
C ASN A 19 12.87 7.31 5.71
N PRO A 20 12.89 8.39 6.51
CA PRO A 20 11.84 8.62 7.51
C PRO A 20 10.46 8.88 6.91
N ASN A 21 10.37 9.11 5.61
CA ASN A 21 9.11 9.41 4.93
C ASN A 21 8.40 8.16 4.39
N VAL A 22 8.91 6.96 4.63
CA VAL A 22 8.25 5.72 4.20
C VAL A 22 6.89 5.62 4.91
N PRO A 23 5.76 5.52 4.15
CA PRO A 23 4.44 5.46 4.77
C PRO A 23 4.16 4.05 5.33
N PHE A 24 3.73 3.98 6.58
CA PHE A 24 3.35 2.71 7.22
C PHE A 24 1.85 2.62 7.45
N LEU A 25 1.23 3.68 7.94
CA LEU A 25 -0.19 3.68 8.34
C LEU A 25 -1.11 4.05 7.19
N PRO A 26 -2.40 3.64 7.24
CA PRO A 26 -3.34 3.92 6.16
C PRO A 26 -3.38 5.39 5.74
N ASP A 27 -3.45 6.33 6.68
CA ASP A 27 -3.52 7.76 6.36
C ASP A 27 -2.27 8.24 5.61
N GLU A 28 -1.11 7.70 5.97
CA GLU A 28 0.15 8.02 5.30
C GLU A 28 0.16 7.48 3.86
N ILE A 29 -0.33 6.25 3.68
CA ILE A 29 -0.40 5.63 2.36
C ILE A 29 -1.40 6.37 1.46
N ILE A 30 -2.56 6.75 2.01
CA ILE A 30 -3.58 7.49 1.28
C ILE A 30 -3.03 8.83 0.80
N ARG A 31 -2.32 9.55 1.65
CA ARG A 31 -1.71 10.83 1.30
C ARG A 31 -0.65 10.68 0.21
N ASP A 32 0.19 9.64 0.31
CA ASP A 32 1.20 9.37 -0.71
C ASP A 32 0.57 8.97 -2.04
N ALA A 33 -0.52 8.20 -2.01
CA ALA A 33 -1.26 7.83 -3.21
C ALA A 33 -1.77 9.07 -3.94
N GLN A 34 -2.35 10.02 -3.21
CA GLN A 34 -2.83 11.27 -3.80
C GLN A 34 -1.69 12.06 -4.43
N SER A 35 -0.56 12.18 -3.72
CA SER A 35 0.60 12.89 -4.22
C SER A 35 1.17 12.23 -5.47
N CYS A 36 1.24 10.90 -5.50
CA CYS A 36 1.70 10.17 -6.67
C CYS A 36 0.76 10.35 -7.85
N TYR A 37 -0.55 10.31 -7.61
CA TYR A 37 -1.55 10.54 -8.64
C TYR A 37 -1.40 11.94 -9.24
N ASP A 38 -1.25 12.95 -8.40
CA ASP A 38 -1.07 14.33 -8.84
C ASP A 38 0.20 14.50 -9.67
N ALA A 39 1.22 13.69 -9.40
CA ALA A 39 2.49 13.69 -10.15
C ALA A 39 2.45 12.83 -11.42
N GLY A 40 1.34 12.14 -11.71
CA GLY A 40 1.16 11.38 -12.94
C GLY A 40 1.15 9.87 -12.82
N ALA A 41 1.19 9.31 -11.61
CA ALA A 41 1.09 7.86 -11.45
C ALA A 41 -0.32 7.35 -11.76
N SER A 42 -0.42 6.20 -12.40
CA SER A 42 -1.68 5.55 -12.73
C SER A 42 -2.06 4.45 -11.73
N ILE A 43 -1.07 3.87 -11.06
CA ILE A 43 -1.24 2.73 -10.16
C ILE A 43 -0.46 3.00 -8.89
N ILE A 44 -1.07 2.70 -7.73
CA ILE A 44 -0.39 2.72 -6.44
C ILE A 44 -0.17 1.28 -5.96
N HIS A 45 1.04 0.96 -5.55
CA HIS A 45 1.42 -0.34 -5.01
C HIS A 45 1.87 -0.14 -3.56
N TYR A 46 1.27 -0.86 -2.64
CA TYR A 46 1.62 -0.74 -1.23
C TYR A 46 1.52 -2.09 -0.51
N HIS A 47 2.24 -2.19 0.60
CA HIS A 47 2.17 -3.31 1.54
C HIS A 47 1.48 -2.84 2.82
N GLY A 48 0.64 -3.70 3.41
CA GLY A 48 0.12 -3.44 4.75
C GLY A 48 1.26 -3.53 5.77
N ARG A 49 1.35 -2.54 6.65
CA ARG A 49 2.40 -2.47 7.67
C ARG A 49 1.84 -1.95 8.99
N THR A 50 2.44 -2.37 10.09
CA THR A 50 2.10 -1.85 11.41
C THR A 50 2.80 -0.51 11.64
N ALA A 51 2.47 0.16 12.74
CA ALA A 51 3.11 1.42 13.10
C ALA A 51 4.63 1.30 13.29
N THR A 52 5.12 0.09 13.58
CA THR A 52 6.56 -0.19 13.72
C THR A 52 7.19 -0.70 12.44
N GLY A 53 6.40 -0.83 11.36
CA GLY A 53 6.90 -1.21 10.05
C GLY A 53 6.86 -2.69 9.73
N GLU A 54 6.33 -3.51 10.61
CA GLU A 54 6.19 -4.95 10.36
C GLU A 54 5.08 -5.21 9.32
N PRO A 55 5.16 -6.31 8.56
CA PRO A 55 4.08 -6.66 7.65
C PRO A 55 2.74 -6.82 8.38
N ASP A 56 1.67 -6.31 7.81
CA ASP A 56 0.34 -6.41 8.37
C ASP A 56 -0.62 -6.93 7.29
N HIS A 57 -1.22 -8.09 7.53
CA HIS A 57 -2.17 -8.72 6.62
C HIS A 57 -3.61 -8.59 7.11
N ASN A 58 -3.89 -7.68 8.05
CA ASN A 58 -5.22 -7.48 8.59
C ASN A 58 -6.14 -6.91 7.51
N PRO A 59 -7.28 -7.58 7.21
CA PRO A 59 -8.22 -7.08 6.20
C PRO A 59 -8.70 -5.66 6.47
N VAL A 60 -8.85 -5.27 7.73
CA VAL A 60 -9.30 -3.93 8.11
C VAL A 60 -8.32 -2.87 7.59
N PHE A 61 -7.02 -3.14 7.64
CA PHE A 61 -6.02 -2.23 7.10
C PHE A 61 -6.27 -1.97 5.60
N TYR A 62 -6.48 -3.05 4.84
CA TYR A 62 -6.68 -2.94 3.40
C TYR A 62 -8.01 -2.29 3.06
N GLN A 63 -9.07 -2.62 3.79
CA GLN A 63 -10.37 -1.98 3.61
C GLN A 63 -10.29 -0.46 3.82
N LYS A 64 -9.69 -0.05 4.91
CA LYS A 64 -9.55 1.36 5.24
C LYS A 64 -8.66 2.10 4.24
N THR A 65 -7.53 1.50 3.89
CA THR A 65 -6.58 2.12 2.98
C THR A 65 -7.16 2.23 1.57
N ASN A 66 -7.73 1.15 1.05
CA ASN A 66 -8.30 1.14 -0.30
C ASN A 66 -9.48 2.12 -0.40
N SER A 67 -10.35 2.13 0.60
CA SER A 67 -11.50 3.03 0.64
C SER A 67 -11.05 4.50 0.66
N GLY A 68 -10.05 4.81 1.49
CA GLY A 68 -9.51 6.16 1.57
C GLY A 68 -8.85 6.61 0.27
N ILE A 69 -8.13 5.71 -0.41
CA ILE A 69 -7.52 6.04 -1.69
C ILE A 69 -8.61 6.32 -2.75
N ARG A 70 -9.65 5.46 -2.82
CA ARG A 70 -10.74 5.64 -3.78
C ARG A 70 -11.48 6.96 -3.57
N ASP A 71 -11.64 7.38 -2.31
CA ASP A 71 -12.27 8.65 -1.99
C ASP A 71 -11.40 9.84 -2.38
N ALA A 72 -10.08 9.67 -2.33
CA ALA A 72 -9.14 10.76 -2.59
C ALA A 72 -8.88 10.98 -4.08
N CYS A 73 -8.74 9.90 -4.88
CA CYS A 73 -8.36 10.02 -6.29
C CYS A 73 -8.70 8.74 -7.07
N PRO A 74 -8.75 8.80 -8.41
CA PRO A 74 -9.10 7.65 -9.25
C PRO A 74 -7.91 6.75 -9.61
N ILE A 75 -6.85 6.76 -8.84
CA ILE A 75 -5.68 5.90 -9.07
C ILE A 75 -6.07 4.43 -8.93
N LEU A 76 -5.51 3.56 -9.78
CA LEU A 76 -5.71 2.12 -9.65
C LEU A 76 -4.91 1.58 -8.47
N ILE A 77 -5.49 0.66 -7.70
CA ILE A 77 -4.90 0.15 -6.47
C ILE A 77 -4.38 -1.26 -6.69
N HIS A 78 -3.10 -1.48 -6.37
CA HIS A 78 -2.44 -2.77 -6.45
C HIS A 78 -1.80 -3.07 -5.08
N PRO A 79 -2.59 -3.48 -4.08
CA PRO A 79 -2.02 -3.84 -2.78
C PRO A 79 -1.29 -5.17 -2.89
N THR A 80 -0.24 -5.34 -2.10
CA THR A 80 0.49 -6.59 -2.06
C THR A 80 0.46 -7.17 -0.65
N LEU A 81 0.43 -8.49 -0.59
CA LEU A 81 0.31 -9.21 0.68
C LEU A 81 1.63 -9.41 1.39
N GLY A 82 2.71 -8.97 0.77
CA GLY A 82 4.00 -9.09 1.36
C GLY A 82 4.53 -10.52 1.31
N TYR A 83 5.49 -10.81 2.15
CA TYR A 83 6.33 -11.97 2.07
C TYR A 83 6.14 -12.88 3.28
N ALA A 84 5.92 -14.17 3.05
CA ALA A 84 5.65 -15.14 4.12
C ALA A 84 6.79 -15.23 5.14
N ALA A 85 8.04 -15.02 4.72
CA ALA A 85 9.18 -15.07 5.62
C ALA A 85 9.16 -13.98 6.70
N HIS A 86 8.32 -12.97 6.56
CA HIS A 86 8.17 -11.90 7.55
C HIS A 86 7.01 -12.16 8.51
N GLY A 87 6.64 -13.42 8.71
CA GLY A 87 5.66 -13.83 9.71
C GLY A 87 4.24 -14.00 9.19
N GLY A 88 3.97 -13.67 7.94
CA GLY A 88 2.65 -13.87 7.38
C GLY A 88 2.44 -15.31 6.91
N HIS A 89 1.31 -15.90 7.29
CA HIS A 89 0.91 -17.22 6.81
C HIS A 89 0.02 -17.07 5.59
N ALA A 90 -0.01 -18.10 4.74
CA ALA A 90 -0.81 -18.07 3.52
C ALA A 90 -2.29 -17.78 3.81
N ARG A 91 -2.83 -18.29 4.92
CA ARG A 91 -4.22 -18.06 5.30
C ARG A 91 -4.48 -16.59 5.62
N GLU A 92 -3.59 -15.95 6.36
CA GLU A 92 -3.73 -14.54 6.71
C GLU A 92 -3.71 -13.67 5.45
N ARG A 93 -2.83 -14.00 4.52
CA ARG A 93 -2.73 -13.28 3.26
C ARG A 93 -3.99 -13.45 2.42
N PHE A 94 -4.53 -14.66 2.39
CA PHE A 94 -5.79 -14.93 1.70
C PHE A 94 -6.94 -14.14 2.31
N ASP A 95 -7.05 -14.13 3.64
CA ASP A 95 -8.13 -13.43 4.34
C ASP A 95 -8.05 -11.92 4.09
N ALA A 96 -6.84 -11.35 4.03
CA ALA A 96 -6.64 -9.94 3.71
C ALA A 96 -7.25 -9.59 2.35
N VAL A 97 -7.07 -10.44 1.35
CA VAL A 97 -7.66 -10.23 0.02
C VAL A 97 -9.17 -10.46 0.02
N ALA A 98 -9.60 -11.55 0.63
CA ALA A 98 -11.02 -11.96 0.58
C ALA A 98 -11.93 -10.97 1.29
N GLU A 99 -11.44 -10.30 2.34
CA GLU A 99 -12.23 -9.39 3.17
C GLU A 99 -12.01 -7.91 2.86
N SER A 100 -11.02 -7.60 2.04
CA SER A 100 -10.78 -6.22 1.66
C SER A 100 -11.69 -5.77 0.51
#